data_2e382a28f9d0e3d9a821dfba443e0aac
#
_entry.id   2e382a28f9d0e3d9a821dfba443e0aac
#
_cell.length_a   1.000
_cell.length_b   1.000
_cell.length_c   1.000
_cell.angle_alpha   90.00
_cell.angle_beta   90.00
_cell.angle_gamma   90.00
#
_symmetry.space_group_name_H-M   'P 1'
#
loop_
_entity.id
_entity.type
_entity.pdbx_description
1 polymer ?
#
loop_
_entity_poly.entity_id
_entity_poly.type
_entity_poly.pdbx_seq_one_letter_code
_entity_poly.pdbx_strand_id
1 'polypeptide(L)'
;MQEYYLNSEKKICLMELSEFKELEGAYPHKRNLFRSMNPVQYCKAESYGDCLFGTMKIPRALKGRVTYIVFGFYLRGEELLLIEDGSFLKTCLGRLEKIIPTECSMHQFLVMIFEMLIEDDVIYLQQQEEKLASIEEELLKKIPEHFYEIILQYRKRFSAYHAYYEQLVNLADAMQSDFGQILTDKERSLWQLYANRVERLHDHVELLREYLVQIRELYQSLIDVQQNKVMSILTV
;
A
#
# COMPACT_ATOMS: atom_id res chain seq x y z
N MET A 1 -15.17 16.51 -12.13
CA MET A 1 -14.30 15.74 -13.05
C MET A 1 -13.21 16.63 -13.60
N GLN A 2 -11.94 16.20 -13.56
CA GLN A 2 -10.78 16.88 -14.17
C GLN A 2 -10.19 15.95 -15.25
N GLU A 3 -9.85 16.51 -16.41
CA GLU A 3 -9.32 15.76 -17.54
C GLU A 3 -7.86 16.13 -17.80
N TYR A 4 -7.05 15.12 -18.04
CA TYR A 4 -5.64 15.21 -18.40
C TYR A 4 -5.43 14.41 -19.68
N TYR A 5 -4.52 14.86 -20.54
CA TYR A 5 -4.22 14.20 -21.80
C TYR A 5 -2.73 13.90 -21.87
N LEU A 6 -2.37 12.63 -22.09
CA LEU A 6 -0.97 12.26 -22.34
C LEU A 6 -0.55 12.63 -23.77
N ASN A 7 -1.49 12.54 -24.69
CA ASN A 7 -1.41 13.00 -26.07
C ASN A 7 -2.84 13.22 -26.60
N SER A 8 -3.02 13.45 -27.89
CA SER A 8 -4.37 13.72 -28.47
C SER A 8 -5.38 12.57 -28.33
N GLU A 9 -4.95 11.35 -28.03
CA GLU A 9 -5.78 10.15 -28.01
C GLU A 9 -5.96 9.55 -26.60
N LYS A 10 -5.00 9.79 -25.69
CA LYS A 10 -4.97 9.16 -24.35
C LYS A 10 -5.50 10.09 -23.29
N LYS A 11 -6.60 9.71 -22.69
CA LYS A 11 -7.36 10.51 -21.74
C LYS A 11 -7.30 9.93 -20.33
N ILE A 12 -7.00 10.78 -19.35
CA ILE A 12 -7.08 10.45 -17.93
C ILE A 12 -8.15 11.34 -17.30
N CYS A 13 -9.12 10.74 -16.63
CA CYS A 13 -10.18 11.44 -15.93
C CYS A 13 -10.04 11.22 -14.43
N LEU A 14 -9.81 12.29 -13.67
CA LEU A 14 -9.89 12.28 -12.21
C LEU A 14 -11.26 12.77 -11.78
N MET A 15 -11.97 11.97 -10.98
CA MET A 15 -13.32 12.26 -10.54
C MET A 15 -13.60 11.76 -9.12
N GLU A 16 -14.65 12.30 -8.51
CA GLU A 16 -15.18 11.81 -7.24
C GLU A 16 -16.08 10.58 -7.44
N LEU A 17 -16.31 9.82 -6.38
CA LEU A 17 -17.18 8.64 -6.42
C LEU A 17 -18.61 8.99 -6.81
N SER A 18 -19.10 10.18 -6.39
CA SER A 18 -20.41 10.72 -6.76
C SER A 18 -20.50 10.97 -8.28
N GLU A 19 -19.48 11.57 -8.88
CA GLU A 19 -19.41 11.82 -10.32
C GLU A 19 -19.31 10.51 -11.11
N PHE A 20 -18.51 9.54 -10.61
CA PHE A 20 -18.42 8.21 -11.22
C PHE A 20 -19.78 7.50 -11.22
N LYS A 21 -20.58 7.64 -10.16
CA LYS A 21 -21.92 7.07 -10.08
C LYS A 21 -22.81 7.58 -11.20
N GLU A 22 -22.80 8.89 -11.43
CA GLU A 22 -23.64 9.58 -12.43
C GLU A 22 -23.07 9.52 -13.86
N LEU A 23 -21.83 9.01 -14.04
CA LEU A 23 -21.17 8.93 -15.33
C LEU A 23 -22.00 8.10 -16.31
N GLU A 24 -22.43 8.73 -17.40
CA GLU A 24 -23.14 8.08 -18.49
C GLU A 24 -22.17 7.44 -19.48
N GLY A 25 -22.57 6.34 -20.12
CA GLY A 25 -21.77 5.67 -21.14
C GLY A 25 -21.69 4.16 -20.94
N ALA A 26 -21.06 3.50 -21.91
CA ALA A 26 -20.87 2.04 -21.89
C ALA A 26 -19.59 1.67 -21.12
N TYR A 27 -19.65 1.71 -19.79
CA TYR A 27 -18.58 1.23 -18.92
C TYR A 27 -18.92 -0.17 -18.38
N PRO A 28 -18.45 -1.25 -19.04
CA PRO A 28 -18.64 -2.63 -18.56
C PRO A 28 -18.20 -2.77 -17.10
N HIS A 29 -18.92 -3.57 -16.34
CA HIS A 29 -18.61 -3.83 -14.91
C HIS A 29 -18.58 -2.59 -13.99
N LYS A 30 -19.00 -1.41 -14.40
CA LYS A 30 -19.08 -0.18 -13.59
C LYS A 30 -19.72 -0.43 -12.22
N ARG A 31 -20.81 -1.21 -12.19
CA ARG A 31 -21.52 -1.55 -10.93
C ARG A 31 -20.63 -2.35 -9.97
N ASN A 32 -19.77 -3.24 -10.48
CA ASN A 32 -18.86 -4.03 -9.66
C ASN A 32 -17.79 -3.14 -9.01
N LEU A 33 -17.20 -2.24 -9.79
CA LEU A 33 -16.26 -1.26 -9.26
C LEU A 33 -16.92 -0.35 -8.23
N PHE A 34 -18.10 0.22 -8.53
CA PHE A 34 -18.83 1.09 -7.61
C PHE A 34 -19.12 0.39 -6.28
N ARG A 35 -19.55 -0.88 -6.29
CA ARG A 35 -19.75 -1.66 -5.06
C ARG A 35 -18.46 -1.87 -4.28
N SER A 36 -17.35 -2.07 -4.96
CA SER A 36 -16.03 -2.26 -4.33
C SER A 36 -15.47 -0.96 -3.75
N MET A 37 -15.91 0.19 -4.27
CA MET A 37 -15.55 1.51 -3.76
C MET A 37 -16.35 1.95 -2.52
N ASN A 38 -17.44 1.27 -2.18
CA ASN A 38 -18.35 1.72 -1.11
C ASN A 38 -18.62 0.65 -0.03
N PRO A 39 -17.76 0.55 1.01
CA PRO A 39 -16.42 1.15 1.15
C PRO A 39 -15.30 0.29 0.55
N VAL A 40 -14.16 0.93 0.25
CA VAL A 40 -12.96 0.19 -0.19
C VAL A 40 -12.42 -0.64 0.97
N GLN A 41 -12.32 -1.95 0.78
CA GLN A 41 -11.88 -2.89 1.82
C GLN A 41 -10.41 -3.35 1.62
N TYR A 42 -9.97 -3.51 0.37
CA TYR A 42 -8.65 -4.06 0.02
C TYR A 42 -8.19 -3.59 -1.36
N CYS A 43 -6.90 -3.83 -1.65
CA CYS A 43 -6.35 -3.63 -2.99
C CYS A 43 -6.72 -4.82 -3.88
N LYS A 44 -7.23 -4.54 -5.07
CA LYS A 44 -7.51 -5.56 -6.09
C LYS A 44 -7.47 -4.99 -7.49
N ALA A 45 -7.23 -5.86 -8.47
CA ALA A 45 -7.47 -5.61 -9.87
C ALA A 45 -8.29 -6.75 -10.48
N GLU A 46 -9.21 -6.40 -11.35
CA GLU A 46 -10.04 -7.35 -12.10
C GLU A 46 -9.91 -7.00 -13.59
N SER A 47 -9.42 -7.97 -14.38
CA SER A 47 -9.27 -7.84 -15.83
C SER A 47 -10.37 -8.61 -16.54
N TYR A 48 -11.04 -7.92 -17.45
CA TYR A 48 -12.01 -8.49 -18.38
C TYR A 48 -11.56 -8.07 -19.78
N GLY A 49 -11.61 -8.91 -20.75
CA GLY A 49 -11.00 -8.71 -22.08
C GLY A 49 -11.12 -7.32 -22.74
N ASP A 50 -12.01 -6.45 -22.29
CA ASP A 50 -12.22 -5.09 -22.80
C ASP A 50 -11.94 -3.98 -21.75
N CYS A 51 -11.73 -4.33 -20.48
CA CYS A 51 -11.43 -3.36 -19.43
C CYS A 51 -10.68 -3.99 -18.25
N LEU A 52 -9.95 -3.14 -17.55
CA LEU A 52 -9.27 -3.42 -16.29
C LEU A 52 -9.74 -2.43 -15.25
N PHE A 53 -10.15 -2.89 -14.08
CA PHE A 53 -10.50 -2.00 -12.99
C PHE A 53 -10.08 -2.56 -11.64
N GLY A 54 -10.00 -1.70 -10.64
CA GLY A 54 -9.64 -2.12 -9.31
C GLY A 54 -9.80 -1.04 -8.26
N THR A 55 -9.46 -1.42 -7.03
CA THR A 55 -9.47 -0.55 -5.86
C THR A 55 -8.15 -0.61 -5.13
N MET A 56 -7.76 0.50 -4.52
CA MET A 56 -6.55 0.64 -3.73
C MET A 56 -6.90 1.13 -2.33
N LYS A 57 -6.29 0.51 -1.30
CA LYS A 57 -6.40 0.89 0.11
C LYS A 57 -5.01 0.93 0.72
N ILE A 58 -4.41 2.10 0.72
CA ILE A 58 -3.00 2.32 1.03
C ILE A 58 -2.87 2.74 2.49
N PRO A 59 -2.17 1.98 3.37
CA PRO A 59 -1.96 2.39 4.74
C PRO A 59 -1.04 3.61 4.83
N ARG A 60 -1.36 4.52 5.74
CA ARG A 60 -0.52 5.66 6.11
C ARG A 60 -0.45 5.75 7.62
N ALA A 61 0.76 5.72 8.16
CA ALA A 61 0.97 5.89 9.59
C ALA A 61 1.02 7.38 9.94
N LEU A 62 -0.01 7.85 10.64
CA LEU A 62 -0.11 9.23 11.08
C LEU A 62 -0.30 9.30 12.60
N LYS A 63 0.62 9.99 13.31
CA LYS A 63 0.53 10.21 14.77
C LYS A 63 0.21 8.93 15.57
N GLY A 64 0.88 7.83 15.27
CA GLY A 64 0.69 6.53 15.95
C GLY A 64 -0.55 5.73 15.53
N ARG A 65 -1.36 6.25 14.60
CA ARG A 65 -2.53 5.55 14.06
C ARG A 65 -2.31 5.18 12.60
N VAL A 66 -2.97 4.12 12.14
CA VAL A 66 -3.02 3.77 10.72
C VAL A 66 -4.28 4.38 10.13
N THR A 67 -4.10 5.24 9.15
CA THR A 67 -5.15 5.79 8.28
C THR A 67 -5.00 5.21 6.89
N TYR A 68 -5.94 5.45 5.99
CA TYR A 68 -5.89 4.88 4.65
C TYR A 68 -6.20 5.94 3.60
N ILE A 69 -5.44 5.95 2.53
CA ILE A 69 -5.80 6.57 1.26
C ILE A 69 -6.52 5.51 0.46
N VAL A 70 -7.65 5.87 -0.12
CA VAL A 70 -8.47 4.94 -0.90
C VAL A 70 -8.82 5.55 -2.24
N PHE A 71 -8.70 4.78 -3.31
CA PHE A 71 -9.14 5.18 -4.64
C PHE A 71 -9.51 3.97 -5.50
N GLY A 72 -10.24 4.21 -6.57
CA GLY A 72 -10.51 3.27 -7.63
C GLY A 72 -9.86 3.67 -8.94
N PHE A 73 -9.65 2.69 -9.81
CA PHE A 73 -9.21 2.92 -11.18
C PHE A 73 -10.02 2.07 -12.15
N TYR A 74 -10.21 2.59 -13.36
CA TYR A 74 -10.86 1.89 -14.45
C TYR A 74 -10.17 2.26 -15.76
N LEU A 75 -9.59 1.28 -16.42
CA LEU A 75 -8.87 1.43 -17.68
C LEU A 75 -9.62 0.71 -18.79
N ARG A 76 -9.89 1.42 -19.89
CA ARG A 76 -10.48 0.85 -21.09
C ARG A 76 -9.90 1.51 -22.33
N GLY A 77 -9.19 0.75 -23.15
CA GLY A 77 -8.49 1.29 -24.31
C GLY A 77 -7.54 2.42 -23.90
N GLU A 78 -7.75 3.62 -24.46
CA GLU A 78 -6.93 4.79 -24.20
C GLU A 78 -7.53 5.74 -23.15
N GLU A 79 -8.50 5.27 -22.36
CA GLU A 79 -9.12 6.04 -21.29
C GLU A 79 -8.86 5.39 -19.92
N LEU A 80 -8.32 6.18 -18.99
CA LEU A 80 -8.13 5.83 -17.58
C LEU A 80 -9.00 6.73 -16.70
N LEU A 81 -9.93 6.12 -15.97
CA LEU A 81 -10.67 6.82 -14.92
C LEU A 81 -9.98 6.56 -13.58
N LEU A 82 -9.73 7.62 -12.82
CA LEU A 82 -9.21 7.59 -11.46
C LEU A 82 -10.27 8.19 -10.54
N ILE A 83 -10.67 7.45 -9.52
CA ILE A 83 -11.83 7.78 -8.69
C ILE A 83 -11.38 7.94 -7.24
N GLU A 84 -11.41 9.18 -6.73
CA GLU A 84 -10.96 9.51 -5.39
C GLU A 84 -11.75 10.69 -4.83
N ASP A 85 -12.22 10.59 -3.58
CA ASP A 85 -12.85 11.71 -2.86
C ASP A 85 -11.82 12.59 -2.11
N GLY A 86 -10.52 12.34 -2.34
CA GLY A 86 -9.39 13.04 -1.73
C GLY A 86 -8.61 13.91 -2.72
N SER A 87 -7.33 14.10 -2.43
CA SER A 87 -6.41 14.89 -3.26
C SER A 87 -5.09 14.18 -3.57
N PHE A 88 -4.97 12.94 -3.18
CA PHE A 88 -3.73 12.17 -3.34
C PHE A 88 -3.40 11.93 -4.82
N LEU A 89 -4.36 11.42 -5.59
CA LEU A 89 -4.15 11.17 -7.03
C LEU A 89 -3.88 12.47 -7.80
N LYS A 90 -4.52 13.59 -7.43
CA LYS A 90 -4.20 14.89 -8.03
C LYS A 90 -2.73 15.28 -7.83
N THR A 91 -2.19 15.01 -6.63
CA THR A 91 -0.77 15.25 -6.34
C THR A 91 0.12 14.32 -7.14
N CYS A 92 -0.24 13.03 -7.25
CA CYS A 92 0.48 12.05 -8.06
C CYS A 92 0.51 12.46 -9.54
N LEU A 93 -0.63 12.83 -10.11
CA LEU A 93 -0.72 13.26 -11.51
C LEU A 93 0.14 14.50 -11.79
N GLY A 94 0.14 15.49 -10.90
CA GLY A 94 0.98 16.69 -11.05
C GLY A 94 2.49 16.41 -10.95
N ARG A 95 2.91 15.31 -10.31
CA ARG A 95 4.30 14.84 -10.32
C ARG A 95 4.60 14.07 -11.60
N LEU A 96 3.71 13.16 -12.00
CA LEU A 96 3.87 12.33 -13.19
C LEU A 96 3.94 13.18 -14.47
N GLU A 97 3.15 14.22 -14.59
CA GLU A 97 3.15 15.14 -15.74
C GLU A 97 4.55 15.65 -16.12
N LYS A 98 5.47 15.77 -15.14
CA LYS A 98 6.83 16.25 -15.34
C LYS A 98 7.82 15.18 -15.81
N ILE A 99 7.47 13.91 -15.70
CA ILE A 99 8.39 12.77 -15.94
C ILE A 99 7.86 11.75 -16.95
N ILE A 100 6.64 11.95 -17.45
CA ILE A 100 6.02 11.02 -18.41
C ILE A 100 6.81 10.99 -19.71
N PRO A 101 7.18 9.80 -20.22
CA PRO A 101 7.77 9.64 -21.57
C PRO A 101 6.78 10.05 -22.66
N THR A 102 7.28 10.60 -23.77
CA THR A 102 6.47 11.03 -24.92
C THR A 102 5.61 9.91 -25.51
N GLU A 103 6.13 8.67 -25.50
CA GLU A 103 5.43 7.46 -25.96
C GLU A 103 5.09 6.54 -24.78
N CYS A 104 4.20 7.00 -23.89
CA CYS A 104 3.71 6.21 -22.76
C CYS A 104 2.39 5.54 -23.11
N SER A 105 2.26 4.21 -22.93
CA SER A 105 0.97 3.53 -23.00
C SER A 105 0.16 3.77 -21.72
N MET A 106 -1.16 3.53 -21.77
CA MET A 106 -2.02 3.66 -20.59
C MET A 106 -1.67 2.65 -19.50
N HIS A 107 -1.25 1.42 -19.89
CA HIS A 107 -0.75 0.42 -18.95
C HIS A 107 0.57 0.83 -18.30
N GLN A 108 1.51 1.38 -19.08
CA GLN A 108 2.76 1.95 -18.52
C GLN A 108 2.47 3.09 -17.54
N PHE A 109 1.54 3.97 -17.89
CA PHE A 109 1.12 5.06 -17.02
C PHE A 109 0.51 4.55 -15.70
N LEU A 110 -0.33 3.51 -15.77
CA LEU A 110 -0.90 2.87 -14.58
C LEU A 110 0.22 2.29 -13.70
N VAL A 111 1.21 1.57 -14.26
CA VAL A 111 2.36 1.10 -13.49
C VAL A 111 3.11 2.25 -12.83
N MET A 112 3.31 3.39 -13.51
CA MET A 112 3.97 4.56 -12.91
C MET A 112 3.19 5.09 -11.70
N ILE A 113 1.85 5.11 -11.75
CA ILE A 113 1.04 5.43 -10.56
C ILE A 113 1.35 4.45 -9.44
N PHE A 114 1.35 3.15 -9.71
CA PHE A 114 1.59 2.11 -8.70
C PHE A 114 2.99 2.20 -8.09
N GLU A 115 4.02 2.51 -8.90
CA GLU A 115 5.38 2.75 -8.41
C GLU A 115 5.44 3.94 -7.42
N MET A 116 4.69 5.01 -7.68
CA MET A 116 4.61 6.14 -6.75
C MET A 116 3.96 5.79 -5.40
N LEU A 117 3.11 4.75 -5.35
CA LEU A 117 2.48 4.34 -4.09
C LEU A 117 3.49 3.79 -3.09
N ILE A 118 4.59 3.21 -3.57
CA ILE A 118 5.60 2.50 -2.80
C ILE A 118 6.99 3.18 -2.81
N GLU A 119 7.14 4.33 -3.51
CA GLU A 119 8.44 4.95 -3.76
C GLU A 119 9.23 5.27 -2.47
N ASP A 120 8.54 5.72 -1.43
CA ASP A 120 9.13 6.11 -0.14
C ASP A 120 9.10 4.98 0.90
N ASP A 121 8.49 3.84 0.58
CA ASP A 121 8.21 2.81 1.57
C ASP A 121 9.48 2.11 2.09
N VAL A 122 10.53 1.98 1.26
CA VAL A 122 11.83 1.44 1.70
C VAL A 122 12.42 2.30 2.82
N ILE A 123 12.46 3.61 2.61
CA ILE A 123 13.00 4.57 3.60
C ILE A 123 12.12 4.56 4.86
N TYR A 124 10.80 4.51 4.66
CA TYR A 124 9.86 4.43 5.79
C TYR A 124 10.10 3.19 6.65
N LEU A 125 10.27 2.01 6.04
CA LEU A 125 10.50 0.75 6.78
C LEU A 125 11.85 0.76 7.50
N GLN A 126 12.92 1.27 6.89
CA GLN A 126 14.21 1.46 7.54
C GLN A 126 14.09 2.34 8.79
N GLN A 127 13.36 3.45 8.69
CA GLN A 127 13.09 4.30 9.86
C GLN A 127 12.29 3.59 10.96
N GLN A 128 11.41 2.63 10.60
CA GLN A 128 10.72 1.83 11.61
C GLN A 128 11.68 0.84 12.30
N GLU A 129 12.61 0.25 11.57
CA GLU A 129 13.65 -0.62 12.11
C GLU A 129 14.53 0.13 13.13
N GLU A 130 15.02 1.33 12.78
CA GLU A 130 15.80 2.18 13.69
C GLU A 130 15.03 2.53 14.97
N LYS A 131 13.73 2.78 14.86
CA LYS A 131 12.87 3.03 16.03
C LYS A 131 12.71 1.78 16.91
N LEU A 132 12.58 0.59 16.31
CA LEU A 132 12.55 -0.66 17.08
C LEU A 132 13.88 -0.89 17.82
N ALA A 133 15.01 -0.66 17.17
CA ALA A 133 16.31 -0.75 17.81
C ALA A 133 16.45 0.22 19.00
N SER A 134 15.97 1.46 18.86
CA SER A 134 15.94 2.42 19.96
C SER A 134 15.06 1.96 21.14
N ILE A 135 13.90 1.35 20.85
CA ILE A 135 13.00 0.79 21.88
C ILE A 135 13.70 -0.37 22.61
N GLU A 136 14.41 -1.22 21.90
CA GLU A 136 15.17 -2.33 22.48
C GLU A 136 16.28 -1.82 23.41
N GLU A 137 17.06 -0.83 22.98
CA GLU A 137 18.11 -0.19 23.80
C GLU A 137 17.54 0.49 25.07
N GLU A 138 16.40 1.17 24.94
CA GLU A 138 15.72 1.78 26.09
C GLU A 138 15.24 0.72 27.07
N LEU A 139 14.66 -0.39 26.56
CA LEU A 139 14.19 -1.50 27.37
C LEU A 139 15.30 -2.14 28.23
N LEU A 140 16.52 -2.25 27.68
CA LEU A 140 17.69 -2.77 28.41
C LEU A 140 18.13 -1.81 29.54
N LYS A 141 17.87 -0.51 29.43
CA LYS A 141 18.22 0.49 30.46
C LYS A 141 17.13 0.60 31.54
N LYS A 142 15.89 0.69 31.09
CA LYS A 142 14.72 0.85 31.98
C LYS A 142 13.46 0.43 31.22
N ILE A 143 12.62 -0.34 31.90
CA ILE A 143 11.32 -0.74 31.36
C ILE A 143 10.40 0.49 31.21
N PRO A 144 9.93 0.81 29.99
CA PRO A 144 8.99 1.92 29.77
C PRO A 144 7.62 1.68 30.39
N GLU A 145 7.00 2.70 30.94
CA GLU A 145 5.68 2.59 31.61
C GLU A 145 4.55 2.12 30.67
N HIS A 146 4.59 2.50 29.40
CA HIS A 146 3.57 2.19 28.39
C HIS A 146 4.05 1.20 27.32
N PHE A 147 4.95 0.29 27.68
CA PHE A 147 5.59 -0.62 26.71
C PHE A 147 4.57 -1.40 25.88
N TYR A 148 3.53 -1.99 26.50
CA TYR A 148 2.53 -2.75 25.77
C TYR A 148 1.73 -1.92 24.76
N GLU A 149 1.46 -0.67 25.06
CA GLU A 149 0.77 0.24 24.14
C GLU A 149 1.64 0.55 22.93
N ILE A 150 2.94 0.76 23.14
CA ILE A 150 3.93 0.97 22.09
C ILE A 150 3.98 -0.25 21.17
N ILE A 151 4.16 -1.45 21.73
CA ILE A 151 4.21 -2.70 20.96
C ILE A 151 2.91 -2.95 20.19
N LEU A 152 1.76 -2.68 20.81
CA LEU A 152 0.46 -2.83 20.13
C LEU A 152 0.31 -1.89 18.92
N GLN A 153 0.81 -0.65 19.02
CA GLN A 153 0.78 0.31 17.91
C GLN A 153 1.67 -0.18 16.74
N TYR A 154 2.88 -0.65 17.01
CA TYR A 154 3.76 -1.21 15.98
C TYR A 154 3.15 -2.47 15.35
N ARG A 155 2.59 -3.37 16.16
CA ARG A 155 1.92 -4.58 15.65
C ARG A 155 0.79 -4.25 14.69
N LYS A 156 -0.10 -3.31 15.05
CA LYS A 156 -1.19 -2.86 14.17
C LYS A 156 -0.66 -2.26 12.87
N ARG A 157 0.39 -1.46 12.96
CA ARG A 157 1.04 -0.82 11.82
C ARG A 157 1.63 -1.86 10.86
N PHE A 158 2.49 -2.74 11.35
CA PHE A 158 3.14 -3.75 10.52
C PHE A 158 2.14 -4.76 9.94
N SER A 159 1.09 -5.12 10.70
CA SER A 159 0.01 -5.95 10.15
C SER A 159 -0.72 -5.27 8.99
N ALA A 160 -0.93 -3.96 9.05
CA ALA A 160 -1.57 -3.22 7.96
C ALA A 160 -0.68 -3.14 6.70
N TYR A 161 0.63 -2.88 6.87
CA TYR A 161 1.58 -2.85 5.75
C TYR A 161 1.83 -4.24 5.16
N HIS A 162 1.93 -5.27 6.00
CA HIS A 162 2.04 -6.65 5.54
C HIS A 162 0.86 -7.04 4.65
N ALA A 163 -0.37 -6.84 5.12
CA ALA A 163 -1.57 -7.13 4.34
C ALA A 163 -1.65 -6.28 3.06
N TYR A 164 -1.16 -5.04 3.09
CA TYR A 164 -1.11 -4.17 1.92
C TYR A 164 -0.15 -4.72 0.85
N TYR A 165 1.09 -5.04 1.22
CA TYR A 165 2.06 -5.56 0.25
C TYR A 165 1.67 -6.94 -0.26
N GLU A 166 1.12 -7.83 0.57
CA GLU A 166 0.56 -9.11 0.13
C GLU A 166 -0.50 -8.91 -0.97
N GLN A 167 -1.40 -7.94 -0.79
CA GLN A 167 -2.42 -7.60 -1.79
C GLN A 167 -1.81 -7.01 -3.07
N LEU A 168 -0.75 -6.20 -2.96
CA LEU A 168 -0.05 -5.66 -4.12
C LEU A 168 0.69 -6.73 -4.92
N VAL A 169 1.32 -7.72 -4.26
CA VAL A 169 1.92 -8.89 -4.93
C VAL A 169 0.84 -9.63 -5.71
N ASN A 170 -0.26 -10.00 -5.05
CA ASN A 170 -1.38 -10.69 -5.71
C ASN A 170 -1.96 -9.90 -6.89
N LEU A 171 -2.03 -8.57 -6.77
CA LEU A 171 -2.48 -7.70 -7.86
C LEU A 171 -1.50 -7.72 -9.03
N ALA A 172 -0.19 -7.60 -8.76
CA ALA A 172 0.84 -7.62 -9.78
C ALA A 172 0.90 -8.98 -10.50
N ASP A 173 0.72 -10.09 -9.78
CA ASP A 173 0.63 -11.44 -10.35
C ASP A 173 -0.61 -11.59 -11.25
N ALA A 174 -1.75 -11.07 -10.81
CA ALA A 174 -2.96 -11.07 -11.63
C ALA A 174 -2.75 -10.27 -12.93
N MET A 175 -2.04 -9.15 -12.88
CA MET A 175 -1.70 -8.35 -14.06
C MET A 175 -0.73 -9.09 -15.00
N GLN A 176 0.28 -9.78 -14.47
CA GLN A 176 1.22 -10.57 -15.26
C GLN A 176 0.56 -11.77 -15.94
N SER A 177 -0.41 -12.40 -15.28
CA SER A 177 -1.16 -13.54 -15.81
C SER A 177 -1.97 -13.18 -17.05
N ASP A 178 -2.34 -11.90 -17.21
CA ASP A 178 -2.94 -11.28 -18.40
C ASP A 178 -3.90 -12.21 -19.17
N PHE A 179 -4.95 -12.68 -18.50
CA PHE A 179 -5.93 -13.61 -19.09
C PHE A 179 -6.61 -13.07 -20.36
N GLY A 180 -6.60 -11.76 -20.57
CA GLY A 180 -7.14 -11.10 -21.76
C GLY A 180 -6.14 -10.92 -22.88
N GLN A 181 -4.84 -11.22 -22.68
CA GLN A 181 -3.74 -10.93 -23.63
C GLN A 181 -3.72 -9.46 -24.07
N ILE A 182 -3.98 -8.55 -23.12
CA ILE A 182 -4.07 -7.10 -23.38
C ILE A 182 -2.69 -6.46 -23.30
N LEU A 183 -1.77 -7.04 -22.48
CA LEU A 183 -0.46 -6.47 -22.23
C LEU A 183 0.56 -6.89 -23.28
N THR A 184 1.38 -5.95 -23.71
CA THR A 184 2.62 -6.23 -24.44
C THR A 184 3.66 -6.90 -23.53
N ASP A 185 4.67 -7.56 -24.09
CA ASP A 185 5.75 -8.17 -23.31
C ASP A 185 6.51 -7.13 -22.47
N LYS A 186 6.63 -5.90 -22.98
CA LYS A 186 7.24 -4.78 -22.26
C LYS A 186 6.41 -4.41 -21.02
N GLU A 187 5.11 -4.29 -21.15
CA GLU A 187 4.20 -3.96 -20.05
C GLU A 187 4.15 -5.07 -19.00
N ARG A 188 4.14 -6.33 -19.45
CA ARG A 188 4.24 -7.50 -18.56
C ARG A 188 5.53 -7.48 -17.76
N SER A 189 6.66 -7.13 -18.40
CA SER A 189 7.95 -6.98 -17.72
C SER A 189 7.96 -5.85 -16.68
N LEU A 190 7.24 -4.75 -16.92
CA LEU A 190 7.10 -3.66 -15.94
C LEU A 190 6.32 -4.14 -14.69
N TRP A 191 5.23 -4.89 -14.89
CA TRP A 191 4.50 -5.48 -13.76
C TRP A 191 5.35 -6.48 -12.97
N GLN A 192 6.22 -7.27 -13.65
CA GLN A 192 7.18 -8.15 -12.97
C GLN A 192 8.17 -7.36 -12.11
N LEU A 193 8.71 -6.26 -12.62
CA LEU A 193 9.63 -5.39 -11.87
C LEU A 193 8.92 -4.78 -10.64
N TYR A 194 7.68 -4.35 -10.82
CA TYR A 194 6.86 -3.85 -9.72
C TYR A 194 6.63 -4.95 -8.65
N ALA A 195 6.21 -6.16 -9.06
CA ALA A 195 6.04 -7.30 -8.16
C ALA A 195 7.30 -7.57 -7.33
N ASN A 196 8.46 -7.66 -7.96
CA ASN A 196 9.74 -7.89 -7.28
C ASN A 196 10.10 -6.78 -6.26
N ARG A 197 9.65 -5.55 -6.49
CA ARG A 197 9.83 -4.45 -5.52
C ARG A 197 8.91 -4.61 -4.33
N VAL A 198 7.65 -4.92 -4.58
CA VAL A 198 6.64 -5.13 -3.53
C VAL A 198 7.00 -6.35 -2.67
N GLU A 199 7.47 -7.44 -3.27
CA GLU A 199 7.95 -8.62 -2.52
C GLU A 199 9.06 -8.26 -1.52
N ARG A 200 10.06 -7.46 -1.94
CA ARG A 200 11.12 -7.00 -1.01
C ARG A 200 10.57 -6.15 0.13
N LEU A 201 9.55 -5.33 -0.11
CA LEU A 201 8.88 -4.55 0.95
C LEU A 201 8.09 -5.46 1.89
N HIS A 202 7.42 -6.46 1.35
CA HIS A 202 6.71 -7.48 2.11
C HIS A 202 7.66 -8.25 3.04
N ASP A 203 8.77 -8.74 2.51
CA ASP A 203 9.79 -9.44 3.29
C ASP A 203 10.38 -8.55 4.40
N HIS A 204 10.64 -7.28 4.09
CA HIS A 204 11.15 -6.34 5.10
C HIS A 204 10.13 -6.13 6.24
N VAL A 205 8.84 -6.00 5.94
CA VAL A 205 7.81 -5.90 6.98
C VAL A 205 7.73 -7.19 7.80
N GLU A 206 7.91 -8.35 7.20
CA GLU A 206 7.91 -9.62 7.94
C GLU A 206 9.08 -9.65 8.94
N LEU A 207 10.30 -9.25 8.54
CA LEU A 207 11.44 -9.11 9.44
C LEU A 207 11.15 -8.13 10.60
N LEU A 208 10.49 -7.00 10.33
CA LEU A 208 10.10 -6.05 11.39
C LEU A 208 9.06 -6.65 12.35
N ARG A 209 8.17 -7.50 11.88
CA ARG A 209 7.21 -8.23 12.73
C ARG A 209 7.92 -9.24 13.62
N GLU A 210 8.88 -9.99 13.08
CA GLU A 210 9.71 -10.90 13.85
C GLU A 210 10.55 -10.16 14.91
N TYR A 211 11.16 -9.03 14.53
CA TYR A 211 11.92 -8.19 15.46
C TYR A 211 11.04 -7.68 16.61
N LEU A 212 9.82 -7.28 16.31
CA LEU A 212 8.85 -6.87 17.34
C LEU A 212 8.50 -7.99 18.31
N VAL A 213 8.44 -9.24 17.85
CA VAL A 213 8.26 -10.44 18.71
C VAL A 213 9.45 -10.60 19.65
N GLN A 214 10.69 -10.49 19.13
CA GLN A 214 11.93 -10.59 19.93
C GLN A 214 11.99 -9.52 21.02
N ILE A 215 11.65 -8.26 20.71
CA ILE A 215 11.58 -7.18 21.71
C ILE A 215 10.54 -7.50 22.81
N ARG A 216 9.41 -8.07 22.45
CA ARG A 216 8.39 -8.49 23.43
C ARG A 216 8.89 -9.62 24.35
N GLU A 217 9.62 -10.59 23.79
CA GLU A 217 10.21 -11.70 24.55
C GLU A 217 11.30 -11.19 25.50
N LEU A 218 12.15 -10.26 25.04
CA LEU A 218 13.12 -9.57 25.88
C LEU A 218 12.46 -8.87 27.07
N TYR A 219 11.39 -8.12 26.81
CA TYR A 219 10.61 -7.46 27.86
C TYR A 219 10.10 -8.46 28.90
N GLN A 220 9.51 -9.59 28.47
CA GLN A 220 9.01 -10.63 29.38
C GLN A 220 10.14 -11.21 30.24
N SER A 221 11.30 -11.50 29.65
CA SER A 221 12.48 -12.00 30.36
C SER A 221 12.98 -11.00 31.41
N LEU A 222 12.98 -9.70 31.11
CA LEU A 222 13.39 -8.66 32.08
C LEU A 222 12.42 -8.56 33.26
N ILE A 223 11.11 -8.67 33.02
CA ILE A 223 10.09 -8.71 34.08
C ILE A 223 10.29 -9.92 34.98
N ASP A 224 10.51 -11.11 34.41
CA ASP A 224 10.72 -12.34 35.16
C ASP A 224 11.97 -12.27 36.07
N VAL A 225 13.08 -11.70 35.54
CA VAL A 225 14.29 -11.44 36.33
C VAL A 225 14.03 -10.47 37.48
N GLN A 226 13.27 -9.41 37.22
CA GLN A 226 12.93 -8.41 38.26
C GLN A 226 12.06 -9.02 39.35
N GLN A 227 11.06 -9.83 38.98
CA GLN A 227 10.20 -10.54 39.95
C GLN A 227 11.00 -11.53 40.80
N ASN A 228 11.89 -12.31 40.18
CA ASN A 228 12.75 -13.25 40.90
C ASN A 228 13.69 -12.57 41.91
N LYS A 229 14.23 -11.38 41.57
CA LYS A 229 15.02 -10.58 42.53
C LYS A 229 14.19 -10.13 43.74
N VAL A 230 12.95 -9.66 43.52
CA VAL A 230 12.05 -9.27 44.62
C VAL A 230 11.71 -10.44 45.51
N MET A 231 11.37 -11.59 44.92
CA MET A 231 11.08 -12.82 45.66
C MET A 231 12.27 -13.28 46.49
N SER A 232 13.49 -13.24 45.97
CA SER A 232 14.72 -13.58 46.69
C SER A 232 14.99 -12.70 47.92
N ILE A 233 14.65 -11.39 47.81
CA ILE A 233 14.79 -10.44 48.93
C ILE A 233 13.73 -10.67 50.04
N LEU A 234 12.52 -11.13 49.66
CA LEU A 234 11.43 -11.38 50.62
C LEU A 234 11.56 -12.71 51.33
N THR A 235 12.38 -13.66 50.83
CA THR A 235 12.56 -14.99 51.38
C THR A 235 13.83 -15.15 52.27
N VAL A 236 14.59 -14.07 52.45
CA VAL A 236 15.70 -13.92 53.40
C VAL A 236 15.23 -13.15 54.62
#